data_a6b7f62960eebe7bd36c90a56894cd4b
#
_entry.id   a6b7f62960eebe7bd36c90a56894cd4b
#
_cell.length_a   1.000
_cell.length_b   1.000
_cell.length_c   1.000
_cell.angle_alpha   90.00
_cell.angle_beta   90.00
_cell.angle_gamma   90.00
#
_symmetry.space_group_name_H-M   'P 1'
#
loop_
_entity.id
_entity.type
_entity.pdbx_description
1 polymer ?
#
loop_
_entity_poly.entity_id
_entity_poly.type
_entity_poly.pdbx_seq_one_letter_code
_entity_poly.pdbx_strand_id
1 'polypeptide(L)'
;IVEKCPGSLAKVPDGQNIRAFSSADRDFLLSQETLIINRNGQRCMEDELLALQDWVSDEGFGKQTGMLRTQLFGEFDKPDPVAAQTLAQAYIGYGLGIEAAQVLNVVVLQEANTYLFAMADIVEDGVLTGEMPATWYLDCETPASFWSLLAAVQTRSDRPLDTSSWIRSFTVLPAPLRAPRRPFL
;
A
#
# COMPACT_ATOMS: atom_id res chain seq x y z
N ILE A 1 28.70 43.49 15.50
CA ILE A 1 27.69 44.47 14.98
C ILE A 1 26.88 43.67 13.97
N VAL A 2 25.69 43.20 14.39
CA VAL A 2 24.76 42.48 13.53
C VAL A 2 23.68 43.48 13.16
N GLU A 3 23.63 43.87 11.92
CA GLU A 3 22.61 44.75 11.36
C GLU A 3 21.31 43.96 11.18
N LYS A 4 20.29 44.40 11.88
CA LYS A 4 18.93 43.87 11.86
C LYS A 4 18.16 44.56 10.76
N CYS A 5 17.86 43.86 9.65
CA CYS A 5 16.97 44.37 8.61
C CYS A 5 15.53 44.47 9.15
N PRO A 6 14.87 45.62 9.13
CA PRO A 6 13.46 45.72 9.48
C PRO A 6 12.59 45.23 8.32
N GLY A 7 11.97 44.09 8.47
CA GLY A 7 10.96 43.62 7.54
C GLY A 7 9.74 44.54 7.57
N SER A 8 9.55 45.32 6.56
CA SER A 8 8.34 46.10 6.33
C SER A 8 7.22 45.16 5.94
N LEU A 9 6.28 44.88 6.86
CA LEU A 9 5.01 44.25 6.55
C LEU A 9 4.16 45.25 5.74
N ALA A 10 4.06 45.05 4.43
CA ALA A 10 3.13 45.78 3.58
C ALA A 10 1.70 45.47 4.05
N LYS A 11 0.98 46.52 4.48
CA LYS A 11 -0.42 46.45 4.86
C LYS A 11 -1.25 46.14 3.62
N VAL A 12 -1.85 44.98 3.53
CA VAL A 12 -2.77 44.61 2.46
C VAL A 12 -4.10 45.33 2.69
N PRO A 13 -4.68 46.04 1.69
CA PRO A 13 -5.98 46.69 1.83
C PRO A 13 -7.09 45.66 2.07
N ASP A 14 -7.98 45.96 3.02
CA ASP A 14 -9.18 45.16 3.31
C ASP A 14 -10.05 45.02 2.05
N GLY A 15 -10.27 43.75 1.62
CA GLY A 15 -11.19 43.42 0.54
C GLY A 15 -10.60 42.68 -0.66
N GLN A 16 -9.28 42.45 -0.71
CA GLN A 16 -8.69 41.63 -1.77
C GLN A 16 -8.23 40.28 -1.23
N ASN A 17 -8.91 39.22 -1.69
CA ASN A 17 -8.59 37.83 -1.34
C ASN A 17 -7.38 37.32 -2.15
N ILE A 18 -6.25 38.05 -2.07
CA ILE A 18 -5.00 37.69 -2.76
C ILE A 18 -4.22 36.79 -1.82
N ARG A 19 -4.26 35.48 -2.09
CA ARG A 19 -3.33 34.53 -1.48
C ARG A 19 -2.06 34.50 -2.34
N ALA A 20 -1.01 35.17 -1.91
CA ALA A 20 0.31 35.03 -2.49
C ALA A 20 0.98 33.79 -1.89
N PHE A 21 1.21 32.76 -2.71
CA PHE A 21 2.00 31.59 -2.34
C PHE A 21 3.45 31.82 -2.79
N SER A 22 4.39 31.66 -1.87
CA SER A 22 5.81 31.62 -2.22
C SER A 22 6.17 30.26 -2.86
N SER A 23 7.33 30.18 -3.51
CA SER A 23 7.86 28.91 -4.02
C SER A 23 8.04 27.89 -2.87
N ALA A 24 8.45 28.35 -1.68
CA ALA A 24 8.58 27.51 -0.50
C ALA A 24 7.23 26.99 0.01
N ASP A 25 6.16 27.80 -0.06
CA ASP A 25 4.81 27.34 0.27
C ASP A 25 4.30 26.31 -0.74
N ARG A 26 4.66 26.46 -2.01
CA ARG A 26 4.32 25.50 -3.06
C ARG A 26 5.05 24.17 -2.85
N ASP A 27 6.36 24.22 -2.55
CA ASP A 27 7.14 23.03 -2.27
C ASP A 27 6.68 22.33 -1.00
N PHE A 28 6.26 23.09 0.02
CA PHE A 28 5.65 22.55 1.23
C PHE A 28 4.28 21.90 0.95
N LEU A 29 3.44 22.50 0.11
CA LEU A 29 2.15 21.93 -0.29
C LEU A 29 2.31 20.70 -1.19
N LEU A 30 3.36 20.66 -2.03
CA LEU A 30 3.69 19.50 -2.85
C LEU A 30 4.35 18.38 -2.04
N SER A 31 4.98 18.68 -0.91
CA SER A 31 5.55 17.71 0.02
C SER A 31 4.54 17.21 1.06
N GLN A 32 3.36 17.81 1.15
CA GLN A 32 2.25 17.20 1.89
C GLN A 32 1.76 16.01 1.07
N GLU A 33 2.22 14.82 1.42
CA GLU A 33 1.58 13.58 1.03
C GLU A 33 0.07 13.77 1.20
N THR A 34 -0.68 13.67 0.12
CA THR A 34 -2.13 13.85 0.15
C THR A 34 -2.68 12.68 0.92
N LEU A 35 -2.83 12.85 2.23
CA LEU A 35 -3.37 11.80 3.10
C LEU A 35 -4.77 11.44 2.60
N ILE A 36 -4.93 10.23 2.11
CA ILE A 36 -6.23 9.70 1.76
C ILE A 36 -6.93 9.34 3.06
N ILE A 37 -8.03 10.01 3.34
CA ILE A 37 -8.84 9.77 4.54
C ILE A 37 -10.24 9.31 4.15
N ASN A 38 -10.81 8.41 4.95
CA ASN A 38 -12.19 7.99 4.80
C ASN A 38 -13.17 9.04 5.39
N ARG A 39 -14.47 8.77 5.30
CA ARG A 39 -15.52 9.67 5.81
C ARG A 39 -15.46 9.88 7.32
N ASN A 40 -14.80 9.00 8.06
CA ASN A 40 -14.63 9.08 9.50
C ASN A 40 -13.32 9.79 9.90
N GLY A 41 -12.56 10.31 8.94
CA GLY A 41 -11.28 10.98 9.18
C GLY A 41 -10.11 10.02 9.46
N GLN A 42 -10.26 8.72 9.19
CA GLN A 42 -9.22 7.72 9.38
C GLN A 42 -8.33 7.64 8.12
N ARG A 43 -7.03 7.49 8.29
CA ARG A 43 -6.07 7.37 7.18
C ARG A 43 -6.26 6.03 6.46
N CYS A 44 -6.53 6.09 5.17
CA CYS A 44 -6.51 4.94 4.28
C CYS A 44 -5.09 4.62 3.82
N MET A 45 -4.86 3.37 3.42
CA MET A 45 -3.61 2.97 2.78
C MET A 45 -3.53 3.60 1.38
N GLU A 46 -2.35 4.01 1.00
CA GLU A 46 -2.05 4.64 -0.29
C GLU A 46 -2.16 3.62 -1.44
N ASP A 47 -2.62 4.09 -2.60
CA ASP A 47 -2.85 3.24 -3.77
C ASP A 47 -1.56 2.59 -4.27
N GLU A 48 -0.44 3.32 -4.20
CA GLU A 48 0.88 2.88 -4.64
C GLU A 48 1.36 1.65 -3.88
N LEU A 49 1.01 1.54 -2.59
CA LEU A 49 1.35 0.38 -1.76
C LEU A 49 0.56 -0.88 -2.15
N LEU A 50 -0.54 -0.71 -2.88
CA LEU A 50 -1.44 -1.78 -3.31
C LEU A 50 -1.51 -1.91 -4.84
N ALA A 51 -0.54 -1.36 -5.55
CA ALA A 51 -0.42 -1.44 -7.00
C ALA A 51 0.10 -2.82 -7.46
N LEU A 52 -0.67 -3.89 -7.20
CA LEU A 52 -0.26 -5.27 -7.44
C LEU A 52 0.10 -5.57 -8.88
N GLN A 53 -0.44 -4.82 -9.85
CA GLN A 53 -0.07 -4.90 -11.26
C GLN A 53 1.42 -4.63 -11.48
N ASP A 54 2.03 -3.79 -10.64
CA ASP A 54 3.44 -3.42 -10.75
C ASP A 54 4.36 -4.43 -10.04
N TRP A 55 3.78 -5.36 -9.26
CA TRP A 55 4.54 -6.39 -8.54
C TRP A 55 4.88 -7.60 -9.42
N VAL A 56 4.24 -7.71 -10.57
CA VAL A 56 4.41 -8.83 -11.50
C VAL A 56 5.06 -8.34 -12.78
N SER A 57 6.18 -8.97 -13.15
CA SER A 57 6.92 -8.63 -14.37
C SER A 57 6.40 -9.38 -15.58
N ASP A 58 6.42 -8.73 -16.75
CA ASP A 58 6.14 -9.35 -18.05
C ASP A 58 7.15 -10.45 -18.43
N GLU A 59 8.32 -10.47 -17.78
CA GLU A 59 9.35 -11.50 -18.00
C GLU A 59 8.98 -12.87 -17.42
N GLY A 60 7.91 -12.94 -16.64
CA GLY A 60 7.36 -14.15 -16.04
C GLY A 60 7.99 -14.52 -14.70
N PHE A 61 7.28 -15.40 -13.99
CA PHE A 61 7.57 -15.80 -12.61
C PHE A 61 9.01 -16.25 -12.38
N GLY A 62 9.50 -17.20 -13.18
CA GLY A 62 10.81 -17.81 -12.91
C GLY A 62 11.98 -16.83 -13.06
N LYS A 63 11.92 -15.92 -14.03
CA LYS A 63 12.97 -14.94 -14.25
C LYS A 63 12.95 -13.87 -13.17
N GLN A 64 11.77 -13.32 -12.87
CA GLN A 64 11.61 -12.29 -11.85
C GLN A 64 12.02 -12.78 -10.46
N THR A 65 11.45 -13.90 -10.01
CA THR A 65 11.75 -14.42 -8.67
C THR A 65 13.17 -14.95 -8.55
N GLY A 66 13.72 -15.52 -9.63
CA GLY A 66 15.13 -15.94 -9.67
C GLY A 66 16.07 -14.75 -9.44
N MET A 67 15.84 -13.63 -10.13
CA MET A 67 16.64 -12.42 -9.95
C MET A 67 16.48 -11.83 -8.53
N LEU A 68 15.24 -11.68 -8.04
CA LEU A 68 14.99 -11.14 -6.72
C LEU A 68 15.57 -11.98 -5.59
N ARG A 69 15.56 -13.31 -5.72
CA ARG A 69 16.19 -14.21 -4.73
C ARG A 69 17.69 -14.00 -4.62
N THR A 70 18.39 -13.66 -5.70
CA THR A 70 19.84 -13.37 -5.63
C THR A 70 20.14 -12.07 -4.88
N GLN A 71 19.17 -11.19 -4.74
CA GLN A 71 19.31 -9.92 -4.03
C GLN A 71 18.90 -10.01 -2.55
N LEU A 72 18.27 -11.12 -2.13
CA LEU A 72 17.72 -11.27 -0.78
C LEU A 72 18.79 -11.20 0.31
N PHE A 73 20.00 -11.67 0.04
CA PHE A 73 21.10 -11.65 0.98
C PHE A 73 22.21 -10.73 0.46
N GLY A 74 22.54 -9.72 1.27
CA GLY A 74 23.64 -8.81 1.01
C GLY A 74 24.97 -9.33 1.54
N GLU A 75 25.90 -8.42 1.78
CA GLU A 75 27.18 -8.75 2.39
C GLU A 75 27.01 -9.42 3.77
N PHE A 76 27.83 -10.41 4.06
CA PHE A 76 27.80 -11.19 5.32
C PHE A 76 26.53 -12.01 5.55
N ASP A 77 25.89 -12.47 4.49
CA ASP A 77 24.66 -13.29 4.54
C ASP A 77 23.53 -12.65 5.36
N LYS A 78 23.52 -11.32 5.45
CA LYS A 78 22.42 -10.60 6.09
C LYS A 78 21.28 -10.39 5.10
N PRO A 79 20.05 -10.78 5.48
CA PRO A 79 18.90 -10.52 4.62
C PRO A 79 18.64 -9.01 4.52
N ASP A 80 18.39 -8.55 3.29
CA ASP A 80 18.02 -7.17 2.99
C ASP A 80 16.50 -7.01 3.10
N PRO A 81 15.99 -6.13 4.00
CA PRO A 81 14.56 -5.95 4.19
C PRO A 81 13.83 -5.42 2.95
N VAL A 82 14.48 -4.59 2.15
CA VAL A 82 13.86 -4.03 0.93
C VAL A 82 13.77 -5.10 -0.15
N ALA A 83 14.83 -5.89 -0.33
CA ALA A 83 14.83 -7.02 -1.27
C ALA A 83 13.80 -8.08 -0.84
N ALA A 84 13.70 -8.39 0.46
CA ALA A 84 12.71 -9.31 1.00
C ALA A 84 11.28 -8.83 0.74
N GLN A 85 11.01 -7.55 0.98
CA GLN A 85 9.72 -6.93 0.68
C GLN A 85 9.37 -7.05 -0.80
N THR A 86 10.29 -6.70 -1.69
CA THR A 86 10.06 -6.76 -3.15
C THR A 86 9.81 -8.18 -3.61
N LEU A 87 10.55 -9.15 -3.08
CA LEU A 87 10.34 -10.57 -3.40
C LEU A 87 8.99 -11.08 -2.87
N ALA A 88 8.59 -10.68 -1.66
CA ALA A 88 7.29 -11.04 -1.11
C ALA A 88 6.14 -10.43 -1.90
N GLN A 89 6.25 -9.17 -2.33
CA GLN A 89 5.29 -8.53 -3.22
C GLN A 89 5.14 -9.30 -4.53
N ALA A 90 6.25 -9.71 -5.16
CA ALA A 90 6.21 -10.54 -6.35
C ALA A 90 5.48 -11.86 -6.09
N TYR A 91 5.78 -12.57 -4.99
CA TYR A 91 5.08 -13.81 -4.64
C TYR A 91 3.58 -13.60 -4.44
N ILE A 92 3.16 -12.54 -3.71
CA ILE A 92 1.75 -12.19 -3.55
C ILE A 92 1.10 -11.97 -4.91
N GLY A 93 1.74 -11.20 -5.80
CA GLY A 93 1.24 -10.92 -7.15
C GLY A 93 1.06 -12.18 -8.02
N TYR A 94 1.88 -13.20 -7.79
CA TYR A 94 1.75 -14.52 -8.43
C TYR A 94 0.80 -15.48 -7.70
N GLY A 95 0.21 -15.09 -6.58
CA GLY A 95 -0.72 -15.91 -5.83
C GLY A 95 -0.06 -16.94 -4.90
N LEU A 96 1.16 -16.68 -4.46
CA LEU A 96 1.99 -17.55 -3.63
C LEU A 96 2.14 -16.98 -2.21
N GLY A 97 1.09 -17.09 -1.40
CA GLY A 97 1.02 -16.49 -0.07
C GLY A 97 2.00 -17.12 0.92
N ILE A 98 2.15 -18.45 0.90
CA ILE A 98 3.09 -19.16 1.80
C ILE A 98 4.53 -18.70 1.54
N GLU A 99 4.95 -18.64 0.28
CA GLU A 99 6.30 -18.20 -0.10
C GLU A 99 6.55 -16.75 0.29
N ALA A 100 5.54 -15.88 0.13
CA ALA A 100 5.63 -14.50 0.57
C ALA A 100 5.83 -14.42 2.09
N ALA A 101 5.01 -15.11 2.87
CA ALA A 101 5.11 -15.13 4.33
C ALA A 101 6.46 -15.67 4.80
N GLN A 102 7.00 -16.71 4.15
CA GLN A 102 8.33 -17.26 4.47
C GLN A 102 9.43 -16.20 4.28
N VAL A 103 9.40 -15.46 3.17
CA VAL A 103 10.40 -14.41 2.91
C VAL A 103 10.26 -13.25 3.91
N LEU A 104 9.04 -12.85 4.24
CA LEU A 104 8.80 -11.78 5.22
C LEU A 104 9.29 -12.16 6.63
N ASN A 105 9.22 -13.41 7.00
CA ASN A 105 9.71 -13.91 8.29
C ASN A 105 11.23 -13.95 8.43
N VAL A 106 11.99 -13.84 7.34
CA VAL A 106 13.46 -13.81 7.37
C VAL A 106 14.01 -12.45 7.83
N VAL A 107 13.21 -11.40 7.72
CA VAL A 107 13.60 -10.02 8.01
C VAL A 107 12.70 -9.40 9.07
N VAL A 108 13.22 -8.38 9.75
CA VAL A 108 12.40 -7.50 10.59
C VAL A 108 11.81 -6.41 9.69
N LEU A 109 10.51 -6.49 9.41
CA LEU A 109 9.81 -5.48 8.64
C LEU A 109 9.57 -4.21 9.47
N GLN A 110 9.54 -3.08 8.78
CA GLN A 110 8.99 -1.86 9.35
C GLN A 110 7.49 -2.04 9.56
N GLU A 111 6.95 -1.39 10.60
CA GLU A 111 5.52 -1.45 10.93
C GLU A 111 4.61 -1.09 9.74
N ALA A 112 5.05 -0.13 8.90
CA ALA A 112 4.36 0.27 7.70
C ALA A 112 4.16 -0.85 6.66
N ASN A 113 4.96 -1.92 6.70
CA ASN A 113 4.95 -3.01 5.71
C ASN A 113 4.29 -4.30 6.23
N THR A 114 3.76 -4.28 7.46
CA THR A 114 3.12 -5.47 8.08
C THR A 114 1.85 -5.91 7.34
N TYR A 115 1.23 -5.03 6.55
CA TYR A 115 0.09 -5.37 5.71
C TYR A 115 0.36 -6.48 4.70
N LEU A 116 1.64 -6.72 4.33
CA LEU A 116 2.02 -7.78 3.41
C LEU A 116 1.74 -9.17 3.98
N PHE A 117 1.83 -9.35 5.30
CA PHE A 117 1.43 -10.62 5.92
C PHE A 117 -0.07 -10.86 5.77
N ALA A 118 -0.90 -9.83 6.00
CA ALA A 118 -2.34 -9.94 5.81
C ALA A 118 -2.70 -10.26 4.35
N MET A 119 -1.99 -9.66 3.39
CA MET A 119 -2.17 -9.98 1.98
C MET A 119 -1.74 -11.41 1.65
N ALA A 120 -0.63 -11.88 2.21
CA ALA A 120 -0.15 -13.24 2.02
C ALA A 120 -1.17 -14.27 2.53
N ASP A 121 -1.74 -14.08 3.73
CA ASP A 121 -2.80 -14.92 4.28
C ASP A 121 -4.03 -14.97 3.36
N ILE A 122 -4.54 -13.80 2.95
CA ILE A 122 -5.73 -13.72 2.08
C ILE A 122 -5.45 -14.37 0.73
N VAL A 123 -4.24 -14.17 0.20
CA VAL A 123 -3.84 -14.73 -1.08
C VAL A 123 -3.72 -16.26 -0.98
N GLU A 124 -3.28 -16.83 0.11
CA GLU A 124 -3.14 -18.28 0.28
C GLU A 124 -4.49 -18.94 0.60
N ASP A 125 -5.11 -18.51 1.68
CA ASP A 125 -6.28 -19.19 2.26
C ASP A 125 -7.62 -18.58 1.86
N GLY A 126 -7.60 -17.42 1.19
CA GLY A 126 -8.80 -16.66 0.87
C GLY A 126 -9.40 -15.91 2.05
N VAL A 127 -8.75 -15.97 3.22
CA VAL A 127 -9.22 -15.40 4.48
C VAL A 127 -8.04 -14.82 5.26
N LEU A 128 -8.29 -13.81 6.08
CA LEU A 128 -7.30 -13.26 6.99
C LEU A 128 -7.34 -14.06 8.30
N THR A 129 -6.22 -14.64 8.68
CA THR A 129 -6.08 -15.36 9.96
C THR A 129 -5.49 -14.49 11.07
N GLY A 130 -4.75 -13.44 10.69
CA GLY A 130 -4.11 -12.48 11.59
C GLY A 130 -4.94 -11.22 11.84
N GLU A 131 -4.26 -10.18 12.32
CA GLU A 131 -4.87 -8.87 12.55
C GLU A 131 -5.03 -8.09 11.24
N MET A 132 -6.16 -7.39 11.09
CA MET A 132 -6.40 -6.52 9.96
C MET A 132 -5.51 -5.27 10.08
N PRO A 133 -4.78 -4.89 9.01
CA PRO A 133 -4.00 -3.66 9.01
C PRO A 133 -4.85 -2.44 9.38
N ALA A 134 -4.32 -1.59 10.26
CA ALA A 134 -5.04 -0.42 10.80
C ALA A 134 -5.43 0.64 9.74
N THR A 135 -4.89 0.54 8.54
CA THR A 135 -5.19 1.42 7.40
C THR A 135 -6.17 0.82 6.38
N TRP A 136 -6.71 -0.37 6.68
CA TRP A 136 -7.68 -1.05 5.83
C TRP A 136 -9.09 -0.82 6.35
N TYR A 137 -9.84 0.01 5.65
CA TYR A 137 -11.23 0.30 5.96
C TYR A 137 -12.12 0.06 4.75
N LEU A 138 -13.33 -0.45 4.99
CA LEU A 138 -14.32 -0.73 3.94
C LEU A 138 -14.81 0.52 3.22
N ASP A 139 -14.75 1.67 3.87
CA ASP A 139 -15.18 2.96 3.35
C ASP A 139 -14.04 3.82 2.76
N CYS A 140 -12.87 3.23 2.56
CA CYS A 140 -11.81 3.83 1.76
C CYS A 140 -12.17 3.78 0.26
N GLU A 141 -11.86 4.85 -0.46
CA GLU A 141 -12.03 4.89 -1.93
C GLU A 141 -10.80 4.29 -2.67
N THR A 142 -9.90 3.66 -1.94
CA THR A 142 -8.65 3.04 -2.40
C THR A 142 -8.80 1.52 -2.55
N PRO A 143 -7.85 0.82 -3.18
CA PRO A 143 -7.81 -0.65 -3.23
C PRO A 143 -7.84 -1.31 -1.85
N ALA A 144 -7.45 -0.58 -0.77
CA ALA A 144 -7.52 -1.08 0.59
C ALA A 144 -8.94 -1.53 0.98
N SER A 145 -10.00 -0.91 0.46
CA SER A 145 -11.39 -1.33 0.72
C SER A 145 -11.69 -2.73 0.20
N PHE A 146 -11.09 -3.11 -0.93
CA PHE A 146 -11.22 -4.46 -1.49
C PHE A 146 -10.55 -5.51 -0.57
N TRP A 147 -9.34 -5.23 -0.11
CA TRP A 147 -8.63 -6.11 0.83
C TRP A 147 -9.32 -6.17 2.18
N SER A 148 -9.84 -5.04 2.67
CA SER A 148 -10.69 -5.00 3.87
C SER A 148 -11.93 -5.86 3.74
N LEU A 149 -12.56 -5.90 2.56
CA LEU A 149 -13.70 -6.77 2.31
C LEU A 149 -13.29 -8.24 2.40
N LEU A 150 -12.21 -8.63 1.73
CA LEU A 150 -11.73 -10.01 1.77
C LEU A 150 -11.40 -10.45 3.21
N ALA A 151 -10.78 -9.56 3.99
CA ALA A 151 -10.50 -9.79 5.39
C ALA A 151 -11.79 -9.89 6.24
N ALA A 152 -12.83 -9.11 5.91
CA ALA A 152 -14.05 -9.00 6.68
C ALA A 152 -15.14 -10.02 6.28
N VAL A 153 -14.95 -10.81 5.22
CA VAL A 153 -15.94 -11.81 4.75
C VAL A 153 -16.33 -12.80 5.86
N GLN A 154 -15.46 -13.01 6.83
CA GLN A 154 -15.77 -13.84 8.01
C GLN A 154 -16.67 -13.13 9.05
N THR A 155 -16.66 -11.80 9.08
CA THR A 155 -17.52 -11.01 9.96
C THR A 155 -18.67 -10.47 9.13
N ARG A 156 -19.86 -11.12 9.25
CA ARG A 156 -21.10 -10.67 8.63
C ARG A 156 -21.33 -9.19 8.92
N SER A 157 -21.06 -8.35 7.92
CA SER A 157 -21.42 -6.93 7.97
C SER A 157 -22.73 -6.75 7.19
N ASP A 158 -23.81 -6.38 7.89
CA ASP A 158 -25.12 -6.06 7.27
C ASP A 158 -25.15 -4.69 6.58
N ARG A 159 -23.99 -4.07 6.33
CA ARG A 159 -23.92 -2.76 5.67
C ARG A 159 -24.06 -2.90 4.16
N PRO A 160 -24.87 -2.02 3.52
CA PRO A 160 -24.88 -1.91 2.06
C PRO A 160 -23.48 -1.44 1.61
N LEU A 161 -22.83 -2.27 0.82
CA LEU A 161 -21.46 -2.09 0.39
C LEU A 161 -21.47 -1.47 -1.03
N ASP A 162 -20.72 -0.41 -1.24
CA ASP A 162 -20.46 0.11 -2.59
C ASP A 162 -19.55 -0.87 -3.32
N THR A 163 -20.13 -1.67 -4.21
CA THR A 163 -19.41 -2.69 -4.97
C THR A 163 -18.58 -2.12 -6.11
N SER A 164 -18.78 -0.86 -6.48
CA SER A 164 -18.11 -0.27 -7.67
C SER A 164 -16.60 -0.11 -7.48
N SER A 165 -16.14 0.27 -6.28
CA SER A 165 -14.71 0.39 -5.96
C SER A 165 -14.03 -0.99 -5.96
N TRP A 166 -14.72 -2.01 -5.48
CA TRP A 166 -14.19 -3.38 -5.43
C TRP A 166 -14.06 -4.01 -6.81
N ILE A 167 -15.04 -3.78 -7.68
CA ILE A 167 -14.97 -4.26 -9.07
C ILE A 167 -13.76 -3.62 -9.76
N ARG A 168 -13.53 -2.31 -9.58
CA ARG A 168 -12.33 -1.66 -10.13
C ARG A 168 -11.05 -2.29 -9.59
N SER A 169 -10.93 -2.46 -8.28
CA SER A 169 -9.75 -3.09 -7.66
C SER A 169 -9.53 -4.52 -8.15
N PHE A 170 -10.60 -5.31 -8.28
CA PHE A 170 -10.51 -6.68 -8.82
C PHE A 170 -10.04 -6.71 -10.27
N THR A 171 -10.49 -5.77 -11.10
CA THR A 171 -10.13 -5.76 -12.54
C THR A 171 -8.66 -5.45 -12.80
N VAL A 172 -8.00 -4.71 -11.92
CA VAL A 172 -6.57 -4.38 -12.03
C VAL A 172 -5.64 -5.40 -11.37
N LEU A 173 -6.18 -6.41 -10.67
CA LEU A 173 -5.36 -7.47 -10.10
C LEU A 173 -4.58 -8.21 -11.19
N PRO A 174 -3.36 -8.70 -10.90
CA PRO A 174 -2.63 -9.62 -11.77
C PRO A 174 -3.45 -10.85 -12.15
N ALA A 175 -3.23 -11.35 -13.35
CA ALA A 175 -3.97 -12.52 -13.88
C ALA A 175 -3.96 -13.75 -12.94
N PRO A 176 -2.85 -14.09 -12.26
CA PRO A 176 -2.83 -15.21 -11.31
C PRO A 176 -3.83 -15.05 -10.15
N LEU A 177 -4.05 -13.81 -9.67
CA LEU A 177 -4.98 -13.53 -8.57
C LEU A 177 -6.45 -13.50 -9.01
N ARG A 178 -6.71 -13.27 -10.30
CA ARG A 178 -8.08 -13.28 -10.86
C ARG A 178 -8.54 -14.68 -11.26
N ALA A 179 -7.62 -15.63 -11.41
CA ALA A 179 -7.97 -16.99 -11.74
C ALA A 179 -8.76 -17.64 -10.60
N PRO A 180 -9.88 -18.35 -10.89
CA PRO A 180 -10.59 -19.07 -9.84
C PRO A 180 -9.63 -20.11 -9.25
N ARG A 181 -9.36 -20.00 -7.95
CA ARG A 181 -8.60 -21.02 -7.24
C ARG A 181 -9.43 -22.30 -7.27
N ARG A 182 -8.81 -23.39 -7.71
CA ARG A 182 -9.44 -24.70 -7.57
C ARG A 182 -9.58 -24.97 -6.08
N PRO A 183 -10.80 -25.26 -5.58
CA PRO A 183 -10.91 -25.76 -4.24
C PRO A 183 -10.06 -27.03 -4.16
N PHE A 184 -9.13 -27.07 -3.23
CA PHE A 184 -8.46 -28.32 -2.89
C PHE A 184 -9.51 -29.24 -2.31
N LEU A 185 -9.91 -30.24 -3.11
CA LEU A 185 -10.73 -31.37 -2.68
C LEU A 185 -9.85 -32.36 -1.93
#